data_0e3c5a2a39f6b120efb3ef445de4a3f4
#
_entry.id   0e3c5a2a39f6b120efb3ef445de4a3f4
#
_cell.length_a   1.000
_cell.length_b   1.000
_cell.length_c   1.000
_cell.angle_alpha   90.00
_cell.angle_beta   90.00
_cell.angle_gamma   90.00
#
_symmetry.space_group_name_H-M   'P 1'
#
loop_
_entity.id
_entity.type
_entity.pdbx_description
1 polymer ?
#
loop_
_entity_poly.entity_id
_entity_poly.type
_entity_poly.pdbx_seq_one_letter_code
_entity_poly.pdbx_strand_id
1 'polypeptide(L)'
;MIDYHTQLVAALSSVLPTHYEMTLKSGTKVPCISYMEMNNYSSANGDTLGYSIISYQVKVWANDIATIQKYATQVDAVLRPIGFTRISSGELYDNNSTMIQKVMTFEALASEQY
;
A
#
# COMPACT_ATOMS: atom_id res chain seq x y z
N MET A 1 -6.84 8.92 16.50
CA MET A 1 -6.10 8.42 15.32
C MET A 1 -6.14 6.90 15.30
N ILE A 2 -6.39 6.34 14.14
CA ILE A 2 -6.43 4.89 13.94
C ILE A 2 -5.10 4.45 13.37
N ASP A 3 -4.51 3.41 13.95
CA ASP A 3 -3.25 2.85 13.49
C ASP A 3 -3.48 1.53 12.75
N TYR A 4 -3.32 1.56 11.45
CA TYR A 4 -3.39 0.37 10.60
C TYR A 4 -2.02 -0.16 10.22
N HIS A 5 -0.95 0.49 10.64
CA HIS A 5 0.40 0.18 10.17
C HIS A 5 0.78 -1.29 10.41
N THR A 6 0.57 -1.78 11.63
CA THR A 6 0.92 -3.16 11.99
C THR A 6 0.17 -4.19 11.16
N GLN A 7 -1.14 -3.97 10.98
CA GLN A 7 -1.98 -4.86 10.18
C GLN A 7 -1.58 -4.83 8.70
N LEU A 8 -1.31 -3.64 8.20
CA LEU A 8 -0.88 -3.45 6.81
C LEU A 8 0.43 -4.19 6.54
N VAL A 9 1.42 -3.99 7.40
CA VAL A 9 2.74 -4.65 7.24
C VAL A 9 2.61 -6.15 7.29
N ALA A 10 1.83 -6.67 8.23
CA ALA A 10 1.61 -8.11 8.34
C ALA A 10 0.97 -8.68 7.06
N ALA A 11 -0.03 -7.99 6.53
CA ALA A 11 -0.71 -8.41 5.30
C ALA A 11 0.25 -8.37 4.10
N LEU A 12 0.97 -7.27 3.92
CA LEU A 12 1.90 -7.12 2.80
C LEU A 12 3.07 -8.12 2.89
N SER A 13 3.59 -8.35 4.08
CA SER A 13 4.71 -9.28 4.30
C SER A 13 4.32 -10.73 4.04
N SER A 14 3.02 -11.06 4.09
CA SER A 14 2.54 -12.38 3.71
C SER A 14 2.64 -12.62 2.20
N VAL A 15 2.76 -11.56 1.42
CA VAL A 15 2.85 -11.63 -0.04
C VAL A 15 4.31 -11.62 -0.50
N LEU A 16 5.07 -10.62 -0.09
CA LEU A 16 6.46 -10.41 -0.49
C LEU A 16 7.24 -9.68 0.61
N PRO A 17 8.59 -9.69 0.56
CA PRO A 17 9.38 -8.81 1.42
C PRO A 17 8.94 -7.36 1.27
N THR A 18 8.77 -6.66 2.39
CA THR A 18 8.10 -5.36 2.43
C THR A 18 9.00 -4.33 3.11
N HIS A 19 9.11 -3.14 2.49
CA HIS A 19 9.98 -2.05 2.94
C HIS A 19 9.19 -0.75 3.04
N TYR A 20 9.41 0.01 4.12
CA TYR A 20 8.81 1.33 4.27
C TYR A 20 9.69 2.37 3.57
N GLU A 21 9.44 2.58 2.29
CA GLU A 21 10.20 3.54 1.50
C GLU A 21 9.50 3.85 0.18
N MET A 22 9.73 5.03 -0.38
CA MET A 22 9.16 5.43 -1.66
C MET A 22 9.92 4.84 -2.84
N THR A 23 11.22 4.64 -2.69
CA THR A 23 12.10 4.13 -3.73
C THR A 23 12.99 3.06 -3.12
N LEU A 24 13.23 2.00 -3.86
CA LEU A 24 14.08 0.91 -3.38
C LEU A 24 15.53 1.38 -3.27
N LYS A 25 16.18 0.94 -2.20
CA LYS A 25 17.62 1.14 -2.03
C LYS A 25 18.37 0.27 -3.02
N SER A 26 19.56 0.74 -3.42
CA SER A 26 20.44 -0.01 -4.29
C SER A 26 20.72 -1.40 -3.69
N GLY A 27 20.64 -2.43 -4.51
CA GLY A 27 20.88 -3.81 -4.10
C GLY A 27 19.68 -4.52 -3.50
N THR A 28 18.52 -3.87 -3.38
CA THR A 28 17.31 -4.53 -2.92
C THR A 28 16.86 -5.58 -3.95
N LYS A 29 16.56 -6.77 -3.45
CA LYS A 29 16.12 -7.87 -4.30
C LYS A 29 14.65 -7.72 -4.69
N VAL A 30 14.34 -8.02 -5.93
CA VAL A 30 12.95 -8.07 -6.41
C VAL A 30 12.57 -9.51 -6.75
N PRO A 31 11.27 -9.89 -6.70
CA PRO A 31 10.12 -9.03 -6.40
C PRO A 31 10.05 -8.64 -4.94
N CYS A 32 9.56 -7.44 -4.69
CA CYS A 32 9.37 -6.95 -3.33
C CYS A 32 8.30 -5.85 -3.31
N ILE A 33 7.93 -5.42 -2.10
CA ILE A 33 6.94 -4.38 -1.90
C ILE A 33 7.60 -3.21 -1.17
N SER A 34 7.28 -1.98 -1.60
CA SER A 34 7.53 -0.79 -0.79
C SER A 34 6.21 -0.09 -0.52
N TYR A 35 6.11 0.62 0.59
CA TYR A 35 4.88 1.30 0.96
C TYR A 35 5.16 2.55 1.76
N MET A 36 4.22 3.49 1.72
CA MET A 36 4.27 4.72 2.49
C MET A 36 2.88 5.19 2.86
N GLU A 37 2.73 5.71 4.08
CA GLU A 37 1.49 6.37 4.47
C GLU A 37 1.43 7.74 3.78
N MET A 38 0.33 7.99 3.08
CA MET A 38 0.12 9.24 2.38
C MET A 38 -0.71 10.21 3.20
N ASN A 39 -1.76 9.71 3.85
CA ASN A 39 -2.66 10.52 4.67
C ASN A 39 -3.19 9.70 5.82
N ASN A 40 -3.39 10.37 6.94
CA ASN A 40 -4.10 9.81 8.10
C ASN A 40 -4.68 11.01 8.84
N TYR A 41 -5.91 11.37 8.53
CA TYR A 41 -6.53 12.54 9.13
C TYR A 41 -7.95 12.22 9.62
N SER A 42 -8.33 12.95 10.65
CA SER A 42 -9.65 12.84 11.24
C SER A 42 -10.64 13.71 10.48
N SER A 43 -11.81 13.16 10.21
CA SER A 43 -12.90 13.87 9.55
C SER A 43 -14.07 14.05 10.52
N ALA A 44 -13.83 14.70 11.65
CA ALA A 44 -14.87 14.99 12.63
C ALA A 44 -15.53 16.32 12.29
N ASN A 45 -16.86 16.35 12.24
CA ASN A 45 -17.65 17.52 11.90
C ASN A 45 -18.37 18.13 13.11
N GLY A 46 -17.71 18.12 14.27
CA GLY A 46 -18.30 18.63 15.50
C GLY A 46 -19.23 17.66 16.20
N ASP A 47 -19.48 16.50 15.64
CA ASP A 47 -20.23 15.43 16.28
C ASP A 47 -19.32 14.60 17.17
N THR A 48 -19.95 13.77 18.00
CA THR A 48 -19.21 12.86 18.88
C THR A 48 -18.58 11.71 18.13
N LEU A 49 -19.02 11.44 16.90
CA LEU A 49 -18.47 10.41 16.05
C LEU A 49 -17.72 11.06 14.89
N GLY A 50 -16.45 10.74 14.79
CA GLY A 50 -15.64 11.09 13.63
C GLY A 50 -15.13 9.82 12.96
N TYR A 51 -14.41 9.99 11.89
CA TYR A 51 -13.68 8.89 11.25
C TYR A 51 -12.35 9.38 10.74
N SER A 52 -11.43 8.44 10.63
CA SER A 52 -10.14 8.68 10.03
C SER A 52 -10.13 8.19 8.60
N ILE A 53 -9.53 8.99 7.72
CA ILE A 53 -9.28 8.62 6.34
C ILE A 53 -7.78 8.33 6.25
N ILE A 54 -7.45 7.10 5.93
CA ILE A 54 -6.08 6.62 5.94
C ILE A 54 -5.75 6.15 4.54
N SER A 55 -4.70 6.67 3.94
CA SER A 55 -4.27 6.21 2.63
C SER A 55 -2.79 5.86 2.62
N TYR A 56 -2.50 4.77 1.90
CA TYR A 56 -1.16 4.25 1.71
C TYR A 56 -0.89 4.10 0.23
N GLN A 57 0.31 4.45 -0.17
CA GLN A 57 0.82 4.09 -1.48
C GLN A 57 1.62 2.81 -1.34
N VAL A 58 1.25 1.81 -2.13
CA VAL A 58 1.89 0.49 -2.12
C VAL A 58 2.44 0.23 -3.51
N LYS A 59 3.72 -0.09 -3.60
CA LYS A 59 4.38 -0.39 -4.86
C LYS A 59 4.87 -1.83 -4.86
N VAL A 60 4.56 -2.54 -5.93
CA VAL A 60 5.12 -3.88 -6.19
C VAL A 60 6.19 -3.72 -7.24
N TRP A 61 7.39 -4.19 -6.95
CA TRP A 61 8.56 -4.07 -7.82
C TRP A 61 8.95 -5.43 -8.34
N ALA A 62 9.14 -5.55 -9.64
CA ALA A 62 9.60 -6.79 -10.27
C ALA A 62 10.22 -6.49 -11.64
N ASN A 63 10.74 -7.52 -12.30
CA ASN A 63 11.42 -7.37 -13.59
C ASN A 63 10.51 -7.66 -14.79
N ASP A 64 9.30 -8.17 -14.56
CA ASP A 64 8.38 -8.50 -15.65
C ASP A 64 6.93 -8.26 -15.26
N ILE A 65 6.08 -8.09 -16.27
CA ILE A 65 4.67 -7.76 -16.10
C ILE A 65 3.89 -8.91 -15.44
N ALA A 66 4.18 -10.15 -15.82
CA ALA A 66 3.45 -11.30 -15.27
C ALA A 66 3.63 -11.39 -13.74
N THR A 67 4.85 -11.19 -13.27
CA THR A 67 5.15 -11.18 -11.83
C THR A 67 4.47 -10.01 -11.14
N ILE A 68 4.51 -8.83 -11.73
CA ILE A 68 3.84 -7.63 -11.20
C ILE A 68 2.35 -7.86 -11.03
N GLN A 69 1.68 -8.38 -12.05
CA GLN A 69 0.22 -8.60 -12.01
C GLN A 69 -0.14 -9.64 -10.97
N LYS A 70 0.63 -10.71 -10.89
CA LYS A 70 0.40 -11.77 -9.91
C LYS A 70 0.41 -11.21 -8.48
N TYR A 71 1.45 -10.48 -8.12
CA TYR A 71 1.61 -10.00 -6.76
C TYR A 71 0.75 -8.78 -6.46
N ALA A 72 0.49 -7.91 -7.43
CA ALA A 72 -0.44 -6.80 -7.25
C ALA A 72 -1.85 -7.32 -6.94
N THR A 73 -2.28 -8.38 -7.60
CA THR A 73 -3.58 -9.01 -7.33
C THR A 73 -3.61 -9.58 -5.92
N GLN A 74 -2.53 -10.20 -5.47
CA GLN A 74 -2.43 -10.73 -4.10
C GLN A 74 -2.46 -9.61 -3.07
N VAL A 75 -1.79 -8.49 -3.33
CA VAL A 75 -1.81 -7.33 -2.44
C VAL A 75 -3.24 -6.81 -2.28
N ASP A 76 -3.96 -6.64 -3.37
CA ASP A 76 -5.36 -6.19 -3.31
C ASP A 76 -6.20 -7.16 -2.48
N ALA A 77 -5.99 -8.46 -2.67
CA ALA A 77 -6.75 -9.50 -1.95
C ALA A 77 -6.47 -9.51 -0.45
N VAL A 78 -5.23 -9.26 -0.02
CA VAL A 78 -4.91 -9.29 1.42
C VAL A 78 -5.26 -7.99 2.14
N LEU A 79 -5.38 -6.87 1.42
CA LEU A 79 -5.71 -5.59 2.04
C LEU A 79 -7.22 -5.36 2.18
N ARG A 80 -8.05 -6.00 1.35
CA ARG A 80 -9.51 -5.86 1.45
C ARG A 80 -10.08 -6.29 2.80
N PRO A 81 -9.69 -7.46 3.36
CA PRO A 81 -10.27 -7.89 4.64
C PRO A 81 -9.98 -6.97 5.81
N ILE A 82 -8.90 -6.18 5.75
CA ILE A 82 -8.58 -5.25 6.82
C ILE A 82 -9.14 -3.85 6.58
N GLY A 83 -9.92 -3.69 5.52
CA GLY A 83 -10.68 -2.46 5.29
C GLY A 83 -10.13 -1.52 4.24
N PHE A 84 -9.11 -1.90 3.51
CA PHE A 84 -8.55 -1.04 2.46
C PHE A 84 -9.21 -1.28 1.12
N THR A 85 -9.52 -0.19 0.44
CA THR A 85 -10.03 -0.20 -0.93
C THR A 85 -8.99 0.43 -1.84
N ARG A 86 -8.71 -0.22 -2.96
CA ARG A 86 -7.81 0.34 -3.95
C ARG A 86 -8.54 1.46 -4.70
N ILE A 87 -7.98 2.66 -4.66
CA ILE A 87 -8.56 3.82 -5.34
C ILE A 87 -7.86 4.16 -6.65
N SER A 88 -6.65 3.66 -6.86
CA SER A 88 -5.96 3.82 -8.13
C SER A 88 -4.86 2.77 -8.27
N SER A 89 -4.46 2.52 -9.51
CA SER A 89 -3.28 1.72 -9.81
C SER A 89 -2.71 2.14 -11.16
N GLY A 90 -1.40 2.02 -11.30
CA GLY A 90 -0.71 2.31 -12.54
C GLY A 90 0.66 1.67 -12.56
N GLU A 91 1.22 1.51 -13.73
CA GLU A 91 2.53 0.89 -13.90
C GLU A 91 3.54 1.93 -14.35
N LEU A 92 4.72 1.89 -13.75
CA LEU A 92 5.84 2.74 -14.13
C LEU A 92 7.03 1.87 -14.48
N TYR A 93 7.72 2.23 -15.54
CA TYR A 93 8.90 1.54 -16.01
C TYR A 93 10.13 2.39 -15.75
N ASP A 94 11.15 1.79 -15.13
CA ASP A 94 12.41 2.47 -14.89
C ASP A 94 13.32 2.26 -16.09
N ASN A 95 13.62 3.32 -16.82
CA ASN A 95 14.44 3.25 -18.03
C ASN A 95 15.91 2.92 -17.76
N ASN A 96 16.37 3.13 -16.52
CA ASN A 96 17.77 2.87 -16.16
C ASN A 96 17.99 1.45 -15.64
N SER A 97 16.92 0.71 -15.46
CA SER A 97 16.96 -0.69 -15.06
C SER A 97 15.82 -1.41 -15.76
N THR A 98 15.77 -2.73 -15.63
CA THR A 98 14.66 -3.50 -16.20
C THR A 98 13.49 -3.62 -15.22
N MET A 99 13.51 -2.85 -14.12
CA MET A 99 12.47 -2.93 -13.11
C MET A 99 11.21 -2.20 -13.51
N ILE A 100 10.09 -2.82 -13.19
CA ILE A 100 8.75 -2.26 -13.34
C ILE A 100 8.18 -2.10 -11.94
N GLN A 101 7.43 -1.03 -11.71
CA GLN A 101 6.70 -0.87 -10.47
C GLN A 101 5.20 -0.70 -10.74
N LYS A 102 4.41 -1.43 -9.99
CA LYS A 102 2.96 -1.24 -9.95
C LYS A 102 2.65 -0.36 -8.75
N VAL A 103 2.21 0.85 -9.00
CA VAL A 103 1.90 1.83 -7.96
C VAL A 103 0.41 1.77 -7.69
N MET A 104 0.04 1.45 -6.45
CA MET A 104 -1.36 1.37 -6.04
C MET A 104 -1.59 2.27 -4.85
N THR A 105 -2.72 2.96 -4.83
CA THR A 105 -3.14 3.73 -3.68
C THR A 105 -4.34 3.05 -3.04
N PHE A 106 -4.24 2.80 -1.74
CA PHE A 106 -5.29 2.17 -0.94
C PHE A 106 -5.79 3.14 0.12
N GLU A 107 -7.08 3.12 0.37
CA GLU A 107 -7.70 3.98 1.35
C GLU A 107 -8.59 3.17 2.29
N ALA A 108 -8.54 3.48 3.56
CA ALA A 108 -9.43 2.92 4.56
C ALA A 108 -10.15 4.04 5.28
N LEU A 109 -11.41 3.80 5.58
CA LEU A 109 -12.24 4.70 6.35
C LEU A 109 -12.63 3.98 7.63
N ALA A 110 -12.23 4.52 8.78
CA ALA A 110 -12.48 3.89 10.06
C ALA A 110 -13.16 4.86 11.01
N SER A 111 -14.21 4.39 11.70
CA SER A 111 -14.88 5.19 12.71
C SER A 111 -13.99 5.37 13.93
N GLU A 112 -13.95 6.59 14.44
CA GLU A 112 -13.32 6.90 15.72
C GLU A 112 -14.40 7.36 16.68
N GLN A 113 -14.33 6.86 17.92
CA GLN A 113 -15.20 7.29 19.00
C GLN A 113 -14.38 8.06 20.02
N TYR A 114 -14.92 9.18 20.42
CA TYR A 114 -14.29 10.03 21.43
C TYR A 114 -15.09 10.05 22.72
#